data_a23ae5fba2f1ab0e6d4773cff7bfc427
#
_entry.id   a23ae5fba2f1ab0e6d4773cff7bfc427
#
_cell.length_a   1.000
_cell.length_b   1.000
_cell.length_c   1.000
_cell.angle_alpha   90.00
_cell.angle_beta   90.00
_cell.angle_gamma   90.00
#
_symmetry.space_group_name_H-M   'P 1'
#
loop_
_entity.id
_entity.type
_entity.pdbx_description
1 polymer ?
#
loop_
_entity_poly.entity_id
_entity_poly.type
_entity_poly.pdbx_seq_one_letter_code
_entity_poly.pdbx_strand_id
1 'polypeptide(L)'
;VYLFSLIFRNPSIYDPYWSVAPMVIVPFILWHTGSYQFFSIFVLALVELWALRLTINWLISFKNLNSIDWRYVQLKEKHPKLWPLLNILGICYLPTLVVFLGLMPIFAYFSTFATATSINILGFILSAVIGLGGVIIEGVADGQMLKFKKDPNNVGKINQTGLWKNSRHPNYFGEI
;
A
#
# COMPACT_ATOMS: atom_id res chain seq x y z
N VAL A 1 -0.27 -16.29 0.93
CA VAL A 1 0.90 -15.62 0.30
C VAL A 1 2.19 -16.38 0.59
N TYR A 2 2.50 -16.76 1.87
CA TYR A 2 3.72 -17.48 2.22
C TYR A 2 3.92 -18.78 1.40
N LEU A 3 2.89 -19.61 1.26
CA LEU A 3 2.97 -20.82 0.43
C LEU A 3 3.36 -20.52 -1.02
N PHE A 4 2.81 -19.47 -1.61
CA PHE A 4 3.20 -19.04 -2.95
C PHE A 4 4.65 -18.55 -3.00
N SER A 5 5.13 -17.84 -1.97
CA SER A 5 6.54 -17.43 -1.89
C SER A 5 7.50 -18.62 -1.87
N LEU A 6 7.09 -19.74 -1.27
CA LEU A 6 7.87 -20.98 -1.26
C LEU A 6 7.82 -21.71 -2.62
N ILE A 7 6.62 -21.84 -3.21
CA ILE A 7 6.41 -22.53 -4.51
C ILE A 7 7.23 -21.82 -5.60
N PHE A 8 7.13 -20.49 -5.69
CA PHE A 8 7.84 -19.70 -6.69
C PHE A 8 9.25 -19.29 -6.26
N ARG A 9 9.68 -19.68 -5.05
CA ARG A 9 10.97 -19.28 -4.45
C ARG A 9 11.21 -17.78 -4.49
N ASN A 10 10.13 -16.99 -4.43
CA ASN A 10 10.15 -15.54 -4.56
C ASN A 10 9.32 -14.86 -3.47
N PRO A 11 9.95 -14.23 -2.47
CA PRO A 11 9.25 -13.51 -1.42
C PRO A 11 8.56 -12.22 -1.91
N SER A 12 8.97 -11.66 -3.06
CA SER A 12 8.36 -10.45 -3.62
C SER A 12 6.90 -10.64 -4.08
N ILE A 13 6.41 -11.88 -4.10
CA ILE A 13 4.98 -12.18 -4.29
C ILE A 13 4.13 -11.57 -3.16
N TYR A 14 4.74 -11.28 -2.02
CA TYR A 14 4.06 -10.59 -0.91
C TYR A 14 3.78 -9.10 -1.22
N ASP A 15 4.62 -8.44 -2.01
CA ASP A 15 4.58 -6.98 -2.19
C ASP A 15 3.20 -6.42 -2.57
N PRO A 16 2.40 -7.01 -3.50
CA PRO A 16 1.06 -6.51 -3.80
C PRO A 16 0.04 -6.72 -2.68
N TYR A 17 0.35 -7.55 -1.67
CA TYR A 17 -0.57 -7.83 -0.58
C TYR A 17 -0.94 -6.56 0.21
N TRP A 18 -0.01 -5.59 0.32
CA TRP A 18 -0.24 -4.32 1.02
C TRP A 18 -1.46 -3.56 0.50
N SER A 19 -1.70 -3.60 -0.80
CA SER A 19 -2.83 -2.91 -1.45
C SER A 19 -4.02 -3.83 -1.73
N VAL A 20 -3.77 -5.07 -2.13
CA VAL A 20 -4.84 -6.03 -2.47
C VAL A 20 -5.64 -6.47 -1.23
N ALA A 21 -4.99 -6.60 -0.07
CA ALA A 21 -5.70 -7.00 1.15
C ALA A 21 -6.73 -5.94 1.60
N PRO A 22 -6.40 -4.64 1.75
CA PRO A 22 -7.39 -3.59 2.01
C PRO A 22 -8.52 -3.55 0.98
N MET A 23 -8.20 -3.66 -0.32
CA MET A 23 -9.16 -3.67 -1.43
C MET A 23 -10.24 -4.76 -1.29
N VAL A 24 -9.90 -5.90 -0.68
CA VAL A 24 -10.85 -7.00 -0.45
C VAL A 24 -11.52 -6.89 0.92
N ILE A 25 -10.75 -6.51 1.94
CA ILE A 25 -11.22 -6.53 3.34
C ILE A 25 -12.19 -5.38 3.61
N VAL A 26 -11.95 -4.17 3.11
CA VAL A 26 -12.80 -3.01 3.41
C VAL A 26 -14.20 -3.13 2.82
N PRO A 27 -14.41 -3.56 1.56
CA PRO A 27 -15.74 -3.87 1.05
C PRO A 27 -16.44 -4.98 1.85
N PHE A 28 -15.69 -6.01 2.28
CA PHE A 28 -16.24 -7.07 3.11
C PHE A 28 -16.72 -6.55 4.48
N ILE A 29 -15.92 -5.70 5.14
CA ILE A 29 -16.33 -5.08 6.42
C ILE A 29 -17.58 -4.23 6.21
N LEU A 30 -17.63 -3.40 5.15
CA LEU A 30 -18.80 -2.59 4.82
C LEU A 30 -20.04 -3.44 4.64
N TRP A 31 -19.95 -4.51 3.87
CA TRP A 31 -21.03 -5.45 3.65
C TRP A 31 -21.48 -6.13 4.95
N HIS A 32 -20.52 -6.61 5.76
CA HIS A 32 -20.80 -7.32 7.01
C HIS A 32 -21.47 -6.42 8.06
N THR A 33 -21.05 -5.16 8.15
CA THR A 33 -21.59 -4.18 9.10
C THR A 33 -22.87 -3.51 8.63
N GLY A 34 -23.21 -3.60 7.34
CA GLY A 34 -24.35 -2.90 6.74
C GLY A 34 -24.25 -1.37 6.76
N SER A 35 -23.04 -0.83 6.88
CA SER A 35 -22.77 0.61 7.05
C SER A 35 -22.74 1.35 5.71
N TYR A 36 -23.89 1.45 5.02
CA TYR A 36 -23.98 2.03 3.66
C TYR A 36 -24.27 3.54 3.63
N GLN A 37 -23.94 4.29 4.69
CA GLN A 37 -24.09 5.74 4.71
C GLN A 37 -23.07 6.39 3.75
N PHE A 38 -23.38 7.62 3.35
CA PHE A 38 -22.54 8.41 2.44
C PHE A 38 -21.07 8.43 2.88
N PHE A 39 -20.79 8.64 4.16
CA PHE A 39 -19.41 8.74 4.66
C PHE A 39 -18.68 7.39 4.60
N SER A 40 -19.35 6.28 4.87
CA SER A 40 -18.78 4.94 4.75
C SER A 40 -18.42 4.58 3.29
N ILE A 41 -19.32 4.93 2.37
CA ILE A 41 -19.06 4.77 0.93
C ILE A 41 -17.90 5.67 0.48
N PHE A 42 -17.81 6.89 1.01
CA PHE A 42 -16.69 7.78 0.72
C PHE A 42 -15.34 7.21 1.22
N VAL A 43 -15.29 6.70 2.46
CA VAL A 43 -14.08 6.04 3.02
C VAL A 43 -13.70 4.83 2.17
N LEU A 44 -14.68 3.99 1.81
CA LEU A 44 -14.46 2.87 0.89
C LEU A 44 -13.84 3.37 -0.42
N ALA A 45 -14.41 4.39 -1.05
CA ALA A 45 -13.93 4.91 -2.33
C ALA A 45 -12.49 5.44 -2.22
N LEU A 46 -12.13 6.10 -1.12
CA LEU A 46 -10.74 6.55 -0.88
C LEU A 46 -9.76 5.37 -0.77
N VAL A 47 -10.12 4.34 0.01
CA VAL A 47 -9.28 3.15 0.18
C VAL A 47 -9.13 2.41 -1.15
N GLU A 48 -10.20 2.23 -1.90
CA GLU A 48 -10.16 1.57 -3.21
C GLU A 48 -9.30 2.35 -4.22
N LEU A 49 -9.43 3.68 -4.25
CA LEU A 49 -8.64 4.55 -5.13
C LEU A 49 -7.14 4.43 -4.81
N TRP A 50 -6.78 4.50 -3.51
CA TRP A 50 -5.41 4.31 -3.07
C TRP A 50 -4.90 2.91 -3.41
N ALA A 51 -5.66 1.87 -3.08
CA ALA A 51 -5.26 0.48 -3.27
C ALA A 51 -5.12 0.11 -4.75
N LEU A 52 -6.05 0.55 -5.61
CA LEU A 52 -5.98 0.38 -7.06
C LEU A 52 -4.73 1.05 -7.63
N ARG A 53 -4.48 2.30 -7.25
CA ARG A 53 -3.30 3.02 -7.72
C ARG A 53 -2.00 2.30 -7.34
N LEU A 54 -1.87 1.88 -6.07
CA LEU A 54 -0.69 1.17 -5.59
C LEU A 54 -0.51 -0.18 -6.31
N THR A 55 -1.60 -0.93 -6.49
CA THR A 55 -1.60 -2.19 -7.25
C THR A 55 -1.18 -1.98 -8.71
N ILE A 56 -1.71 -0.95 -9.36
CA ILE A 56 -1.34 -0.61 -10.76
C ILE A 56 0.14 -0.23 -10.84
N ASN A 57 0.65 0.57 -9.90
CA ASN A 57 2.07 0.94 -9.86
C ASN A 57 2.96 -0.30 -9.69
N TRP A 58 2.56 -1.24 -8.83
CA TRP A 58 3.24 -2.52 -8.69
C TRP A 58 3.22 -3.32 -9.99
N LEU A 59 2.06 -3.46 -10.65
CA LEU A 59 1.91 -4.18 -11.93
C LEU A 59 2.79 -3.59 -13.03
N ILE A 60 2.90 -2.27 -13.12
CA ILE A 60 3.79 -1.59 -14.09
C ILE A 60 5.26 -1.91 -13.82
N SER A 61 5.62 -2.06 -12.56
CA SER A 61 6.99 -2.35 -12.11
C SER A 61 7.31 -3.84 -12.14
N PHE A 62 6.31 -4.70 -12.17
CA PHE A 62 6.44 -6.15 -12.15
C PHE A 62 6.99 -6.68 -13.48
N LYS A 63 8.11 -7.38 -13.43
CA LYS A 63 8.74 -7.94 -14.63
C LYS A 63 8.30 -9.37 -14.88
N ASN A 64 8.51 -10.25 -13.92
CA ASN A 64 8.16 -11.67 -13.95
C ASN A 64 8.31 -12.29 -12.56
N LEU A 65 7.82 -13.52 -12.39
CA LEU A 65 7.88 -14.27 -11.14
C LEU A 65 9.31 -14.63 -10.69
N ASN A 66 10.30 -14.57 -11.57
CA ASN A 66 11.70 -14.84 -11.23
C ASN A 66 12.45 -13.58 -10.75
N SER A 67 11.84 -12.40 -10.92
CA SER A 67 12.42 -11.13 -10.47
C SER A 67 12.19 -10.96 -8.98
N ILE A 68 13.25 -11.09 -8.19
CA ILE A 68 13.20 -10.93 -6.72
C ILE A 68 13.68 -9.51 -6.39
N ASP A 69 12.99 -8.84 -5.47
CA ASP A 69 13.43 -7.55 -4.96
C ASP A 69 14.81 -7.69 -4.30
N TRP A 70 15.71 -6.78 -4.64
CA TRP A 70 17.10 -6.79 -4.18
C TRP A 70 17.22 -6.79 -2.64
N ARG A 71 16.28 -6.20 -1.92
CA ARG A 71 16.24 -6.18 -0.45
C ARG A 71 16.13 -7.58 0.12
N TYR A 72 15.31 -8.43 -0.48
CA TYR A 72 15.13 -9.82 -0.05
C TYR A 72 16.33 -10.69 -0.40
N VAL A 73 16.98 -10.42 -1.54
CA VAL A 73 18.23 -11.08 -1.93
C VAL A 73 19.31 -10.78 -0.89
N GLN A 74 19.55 -9.51 -0.59
CA GLN A 74 20.53 -9.09 0.42
C GLN A 74 20.22 -9.67 1.81
N LEU A 75 18.96 -9.66 2.23
CA LEU A 75 18.55 -10.21 3.53
C LEU A 75 18.85 -11.70 3.62
N LYS A 76 18.57 -12.45 2.56
CA LYS A 76 18.85 -13.89 2.47
C LYS A 76 20.34 -14.19 2.50
N GLU A 77 21.14 -13.42 1.74
CA GLU A 77 22.61 -13.57 1.71
C GLU A 77 23.24 -13.24 3.06
N LYS A 78 22.77 -12.20 3.73
CA LYS A 78 23.26 -11.78 5.03
C LYS A 78 22.91 -12.75 6.16
N HIS A 79 21.74 -13.41 6.07
CA HIS A 79 21.23 -14.28 7.12
C HIS A 79 20.71 -15.63 6.57
N PRO A 80 21.54 -16.46 5.93
CA PRO A 80 21.08 -17.67 5.24
C PRO A 80 20.44 -18.69 6.19
N LYS A 81 20.96 -18.83 7.40
CA LYS A 81 20.42 -19.76 8.42
C LYS A 81 19.08 -19.33 9.00
N LEU A 82 18.86 -18.02 9.10
CA LEU A 82 17.62 -17.43 9.63
C LEU A 82 16.60 -17.15 8.53
N TRP A 83 16.94 -17.37 7.29
CA TRP A 83 16.11 -17.03 6.14
C TRP A 83 14.67 -17.57 6.22
N PRO A 84 14.40 -18.86 6.58
CA PRO A 84 13.03 -19.35 6.67
C PRO A 84 12.20 -18.58 7.69
N LEU A 85 12.81 -18.24 8.84
CA LEU A 85 12.14 -17.47 9.90
C LEU A 85 11.91 -16.01 9.47
N LEU A 86 12.90 -15.38 8.83
CA LEU A 86 12.79 -14.02 8.30
C LEU A 86 11.73 -13.91 7.19
N ASN A 87 11.63 -14.93 6.33
CA ASN A 87 10.61 -14.95 5.29
C ASN A 87 9.20 -15.04 5.88
N ILE A 88 8.94 -15.97 6.82
CA ILE A 88 7.60 -16.11 7.39
C ILE A 88 7.25 -14.97 8.35
N LEU A 89 8.10 -14.63 9.29
CA LEU A 89 7.80 -13.65 10.32
C LEU A 89 8.04 -12.22 9.85
N GLY A 90 9.17 -11.95 9.18
CA GLY A 90 9.56 -10.60 8.79
C GLY A 90 8.87 -10.11 7.51
N ILE A 91 8.75 -10.97 6.50
CA ILE A 91 8.22 -10.56 5.19
C ILE A 91 6.71 -10.81 5.09
N CYS A 92 6.21 -11.92 5.62
CA CYS A 92 4.79 -12.24 5.49
C CYS A 92 3.97 -11.84 6.71
N TYR A 93 4.35 -12.29 7.92
CA TYR A 93 3.51 -12.13 9.11
C TYR A 93 3.48 -10.69 9.63
N LEU A 94 4.64 -10.09 9.88
CA LEU A 94 4.71 -8.73 10.44
C LEU A 94 4.00 -7.69 9.57
N PRO A 95 4.23 -7.64 8.25
CA PRO A 95 3.48 -6.71 7.41
C PRO A 95 1.97 -7.01 7.35
N THR A 96 1.57 -8.29 7.38
CA THR A 96 0.15 -8.65 7.46
C THR A 96 -0.49 -8.11 8.73
N LEU A 97 0.23 -8.21 9.88
CA LEU A 97 -0.22 -7.63 11.14
C LEU A 97 -0.36 -6.11 11.04
N VAL A 98 0.61 -5.43 10.41
CA VAL A 98 0.55 -3.97 10.20
C VAL A 98 -0.65 -3.57 9.34
N VAL A 99 -0.91 -4.28 8.24
CA VAL A 99 -2.11 -4.06 7.39
C VAL A 99 -3.39 -4.27 8.22
N PHE A 100 -3.47 -5.35 8.99
CA PHE A 100 -4.61 -5.64 9.84
C PHE A 100 -4.85 -4.52 10.88
N LEU A 101 -3.80 -4.09 11.58
CA LEU A 101 -3.90 -3.00 12.56
C LEU A 101 -4.28 -1.67 11.90
N GLY A 102 -3.77 -1.40 10.70
CA GLY A 102 -4.13 -0.22 9.91
C GLY A 102 -5.61 -0.18 9.49
N LEU A 103 -6.24 -1.35 9.34
CA LEU A 103 -7.67 -1.46 9.01
C LEU A 103 -8.59 -1.38 10.23
N MET A 104 -8.07 -1.53 11.45
CA MET A 104 -8.88 -1.49 12.68
C MET A 104 -9.68 -0.20 12.87
N PRO A 105 -9.17 1.01 12.58
CA PRO A 105 -9.96 2.23 12.65
C PRO A 105 -11.16 2.22 11.70
N ILE A 106 -11.01 1.67 10.48
CA ILE A 106 -12.10 1.55 9.49
C ILE A 106 -13.15 0.56 10.00
N PHE A 107 -12.72 -0.58 10.53
CA PHE A 107 -13.63 -1.55 11.14
C PHE A 107 -14.40 -0.95 12.30
N ALA A 108 -13.73 -0.27 13.23
CA ALA A 108 -14.35 0.40 14.36
C ALA A 108 -15.37 1.46 13.90
N TYR A 109 -14.99 2.27 12.90
CA TYR A 109 -15.88 3.28 12.32
C TYR A 109 -17.13 2.64 11.72
N PHE A 110 -17.02 1.65 10.84
CA PHE A 110 -18.15 1.00 10.20
C PHE A 110 -19.05 0.27 11.21
N SER A 111 -18.47 -0.34 12.25
CA SER A 111 -19.24 -1.04 13.28
C SER A 111 -19.98 -0.11 14.23
N THR A 112 -19.39 1.05 14.58
CA THR A 112 -19.93 1.96 15.58
C THR A 112 -20.90 2.97 14.95
N PHE A 113 -20.61 3.45 13.75
CA PHE A 113 -21.35 4.52 13.08
C PHE A 113 -22.25 4.03 11.95
N ALA A 114 -22.50 2.72 11.86
CA ALA A 114 -23.37 2.14 10.86
C ALA A 114 -24.78 2.78 10.79
N THR A 115 -25.27 3.33 11.91
CA THR A 115 -26.59 3.97 12.03
C THR A 115 -26.54 5.49 12.24
N ALA A 116 -25.33 6.09 12.28
CA ALA A 116 -25.20 7.52 12.52
C ALA A 116 -25.73 8.33 11.33
N THR A 117 -26.67 9.22 11.59
CA THR A 117 -27.29 10.08 10.56
C THR A 117 -26.64 11.47 10.46
N SER A 118 -25.83 11.87 11.44
CA SER A 118 -25.20 13.18 11.47
C SER A 118 -23.80 13.13 10.84
N ILE A 119 -23.56 13.99 9.85
CA ILE A 119 -22.26 14.14 9.21
C ILE A 119 -21.52 15.31 9.92
N ASN A 120 -20.35 15.02 10.44
CA ASN A 120 -19.41 16.07 10.83
C ASN A 120 -18.73 16.63 9.57
N ILE A 121 -19.23 17.78 9.08
CA ILE A 121 -18.76 18.42 7.83
C ILE A 121 -17.27 18.72 7.90
N LEU A 122 -16.76 19.20 9.03
CA LEU A 122 -15.33 19.49 9.18
C LEU A 122 -14.49 18.20 9.07
N GLY A 123 -14.91 17.15 9.78
CA GLY A 123 -14.25 15.83 9.67
C GLY A 123 -14.27 15.27 8.25
N PHE A 124 -15.37 15.46 7.53
CA PHE A 124 -15.49 15.07 6.12
C PHE A 124 -14.49 15.84 5.24
N ILE A 125 -14.45 17.18 5.35
CA ILE A 125 -13.54 17.99 4.56
C ILE A 125 -12.07 17.62 4.85
N LEU A 126 -11.71 17.47 6.12
CA LEU A 126 -10.35 17.10 6.51
C LEU A 126 -9.96 15.72 5.98
N SER A 127 -10.83 14.72 6.11
CA SER A 127 -10.57 13.37 5.59
C SER A 127 -10.46 13.36 4.06
N ALA A 128 -11.29 14.15 3.36
CA ALA A 128 -11.22 14.30 1.90
C ALA A 128 -9.89 14.95 1.47
N VAL A 129 -9.50 16.05 2.11
CA VAL A 129 -8.27 16.78 1.77
C VAL A 129 -7.03 15.91 2.04
N ILE A 130 -6.97 15.27 3.22
CA ILE A 130 -5.83 14.44 3.60
C ILE A 130 -5.79 13.18 2.72
N GLY A 131 -6.89 12.45 2.59
CA GLY A 131 -6.91 11.19 1.85
C GLY A 131 -6.67 11.37 0.35
N LEU A 132 -7.36 12.32 -0.32
CA LEU A 132 -7.13 12.61 -1.74
C LEU A 132 -5.74 13.24 -1.94
N GLY A 133 -5.32 14.12 -1.04
CA GLY A 133 -3.99 14.72 -1.08
C GLY A 133 -2.88 13.67 -1.01
N GLY A 134 -3.01 12.69 -0.13
CA GLY A 134 -2.10 11.54 -0.03
C GLY A 134 -2.02 10.75 -1.34
N VAL A 135 -3.16 10.33 -1.88
CA VAL A 135 -3.23 9.58 -3.15
C VAL A 135 -2.61 10.37 -4.30
N ILE A 136 -2.86 11.68 -4.38
CA ILE A 136 -2.31 12.54 -5.44
C ILE A 136 -0.79 12.67 -5.30
N ILE A 137 -0.30 13.00 -4.10
CA ILE A 137 1.15 13.16 -3.85
C ILE A 137 1.89 11.87 -4.20
N GLU A 138 1.38 10.74 -3.74
CA GLU A 138 1.96 9.43 -4.00
C GLU A 138 1.95 9.10 -5.50
N GLY A 139 0.82 9.32 -6.19
CA GLY A 139 0.71 9.09 -7.63
C GLY A 139 1.66 9.96 -8.45
N VAL A 140 1.78 11.25 -8.10
CA VAL A 140 2.73 12.16 -8.76
C VAL A 140 4.17 11.74 -8.50
N ALA A 141 4.52 11.38 -7.26
CA ALA A 141 5.86 10.94 -6.89
C ALA A 141 6.27 9.67 -7.64
N ASP A 142 5.40 8.69 -7.69
CA ASP A 142 5.63 7.43 -8.40
C ASP A 142 5.75 7.65 -9.92
N GLY A 143 4.91 8.49 -10.50
CA GLY A 143 4.98 8.87 -11.92
C GLY A 143 6.31 9.57 -12.26
N GLN A 144 6.77 10.48 -11.40
CA GLN A 144 8.07 11.14 -11.56
C GLN A 144 9.23 10.13 -11.47
N MET A 145 9.17 9.16 -10.55
CA MET A 145 10.19 8.13 -10.41
C MET A 145 10.19 7.17 -11.61
N LEU A 146 9.03 6.76 -12.10
CA LEU A 146 8.92 5.93 -13.30
C LEU A 146 9.52 6.61 -14.53
N LYS A 147 9.23 7.92 -14.71
CA LYS A 147 9.82 8.71 -15.81
C LYS A 147 11.33 8.80 -15.66
N PHE A 148 11.83 9.07 -14.46
CA PHE A 148 13.25 9.16 -14.18
C PHE A 148 14.00 7.85 -14.49
N LYS A 149 13.44 6.71 -14.08
CA LYS A 149 14.03 5.38 -14.30
C LYS A 149 14.00 4.92 -15.77
N LYS A 150 13.09 5.46 -16.59
CA LYS A 150 13.00 5.15 -18.03
C LYS A 150 14.12 5.81 -18.85
N ASP A 151 14.73 6.87 -18.34
CA ASP A 151 15.83 7.55 -19.04
C ASP A 151 17.18 6.82 -18.77
N PRO A 152 17.82 6.25 -19.80
CA PRO A 152 19.11 5.56 -19.64
C PRO A 152 20.23 6.44 -19.06
N ASN A 153 20.15 7.76 -19.26
CA ASN A 153 21.12 8.71 -18.73
C ASN A 153 21.06 8.83 -17.19
N ASN A 154 20.00 8.33 -16.56
CA ASN A 154 19.80 8.40 -15.12
C ASN A 154 20.24 7.14 -14.37
N VAL A 155 20.82 6.16 -15.05
CA VAL A 155 21.34 4.94 -14.41
C VAL A 155 22.39 5.31 -13.36
N GLY A 156 22.22 4.84 -12.14
CA GLY A 156 23.11 5.13 -11.00
C GLY A 156 22.95 6.54 -10.38
N LYS A 157 22.03 7.37 -10.88
CA LYS A 157 21.75 8.70 -10.32
C LYS A 157 20.57 8.68 -9.35
N ILE A 158 20.54 9.68 -8.47
CA ILE A 158 19.44 9.92 -7.54
C ILE A 158 18.48 10.93 -8.20
N ASN A 159 17.17 10.66 -8.14
CA ASN A 159 16.18 11.59 -8.62
C ASN A 159 16.12 12.82 -7.70
N GLN A 160 16.40 13.99 -8.26
CA GLN A 160 16.35 15.29 -7.57
C GLN A 160 15.40 16.27 -8.27
N THR A 161 14.38 15.76 -8.98
CA THR A 161 13.43 16.59 -9.71
C THR A 161 12.02 16.48 -9.10
N GLY A 162 11.21 17.52 -9.28
CA GLY A 162 9.84 17.55 -8.78
C GLY A 162 9.75 17.34 -7.26
N LEU A 163 8.89 16.44 -6.80
CA LEU A 163 8.73 16.12 -5.37
C LEU A 163 10.00 15.50 -4.74
N TRP A 164 10.79 14.78 -5.53
CA TRP A 164 12.03 14.12 -5.11
C TRP A 164 13.17 15.11 -4.78
N LYS A 165 13.01 16.38 -5.15
CA LYS A 165 13.92 17.44 -4.72
C LYS A 165 13.78 17.76 -3.22
N ASN A 166 12.58 17.65 -2.69
CA ASN A 166 12.26 18.10 -1.33
C ASN A 166 12.23 16.94 -0.32
N SER A 167 12.06 15.70 -0.78
CA SER A 167 12.00 14.52 0.08
C SER A 167 12.70 13.34 -0.59
N ARG A 168 13.33 12.46 0.21
CA ARG A 168 13.90 11.19 -0.28
C ARG A 168 12.83 10.17 -0.66
N HIS A 169 11.66 10.27 -0.05
CA HIS A 169 10.54 9.35 -0.23
C HIS A 169 9.21 10.12 -0.22
N PRO A 170 8.96 10.96 -1.25
CA PRO A 170 7.73 11.76 -1.30
C PRO A 170 6.48 10.88 -1.49
N ASN A 171 6.61 9.69 -2.06
CA ASN A 171 5.55 8.69 -2.13
C ASN A 171 5.15 8.19 -0.73
N TYR A 172 6.10 7.86 0.15
CA TYR A 172 5.79 7.45 1.53
C TYR A 172 5.15 8.58 2.35
N PHE A 173 5.48 9.84 2.04
CA PHE A 173 4.83 10.97 2.68
C PHE A 173 3.33 11.04 2.33
N GLY A 174 2.94 10.57 1.16
CA GLY A 174 1.53 10.46 0.78
C GLY A 174 0.79 9.32 1.47
N GLU A 175 1.50 8.31 2.00
CA GLU A 175 0.91 7.17 2.73
C GLU A 175 0.69 7.46 4.23
N ILE A 176 1.39 8.42 4.83
CA ILE A 176 1.31 8.79 6.26
C ILE A 176 0.23 9.85 6.48
#